data_ea26d8a59d1388a734e225b17c1f3e64
#
_entry.id   ea26d8a59d1388a734e225b17c1f3e64
#
_cell.length_a   1.000
_cell.length_b   1.000
_cell.length_c   1.000
_cell.angle_alpha   90.00
_cell.angle_beta   90.00
_cell.angle_gamma   90.00
#
_symmetry.space_group_name_H-M   'P 1'
#
loop_
_entity.id
_entity.type
_entity.pdbx_description
1 polymer ?
#
loop_
_entity_poly.entity_id
_entity_poly.type
_entity_poly.pdbx_seq_one_letter_code
_entity_poly.pdbx_strand_id
1 'polypeptide(L)'
;MAIMLCSNVLHTGFLSCYFYFSALATILNPWISFQLPSTYFSSLFSLPSNGLAAQDYFNSEYDAMSNRAQRCTEFANIMKLPNATFAYSRYHAAKESLLLTGTIQSCGGSDLKANIPNDLCRVIVDVSTTNSSSVRVEAWLPSDWNSRLLASGVGGIGGCVDYNILQMGTQLRFASFGTNAGHNGSAGFDFFLNKPEVLNDFGWRGVHTEAVVAREIVRQYYGRTVSKSYYAGCSSGGRLGFRTAMDYPDDFDGLLLGAPGVNWIRVVSSKGILARRSGWPNITSPAYVREEQWNAIVKEQIRQFDSLDGITDDIIDDPSVLRFDPEILACGGGLLDDNVCLNAQQVETVRHVYEPIADSSRKIVFPSFELGSDPGVFAINQRDGKPYLNYEILTVSRCLYL
;
A
#
# COMPACT_ATOMS: atom_id res chain seq x y z
N MET A 1 -19.54 -4.13 -11.69
CA MET A 1 -18.29 -4.13 -10.87
C MET A 1 -17.15 -4.62 -11.75
N ALA A 2 -16.17 -3.78 -12.05
CA ALA A 2 -14.99 -4.19 -12.80
C ALA A 2 -13.88 -4.45 -11.79
N ILE A 3 -13.40 -5.69 -11.72
CA ILE A 3 -12.25 -6.10 -10.90
C ILE A 3 -11.07 -6.20 -11.86
N MET A 4 -10.07 -5.39 -11.67
CA MET A 4 -8.84 -5.47 -12.44
C MET A 4 -7.77 -6.13 -11.57
N LEU A 5 -7.37 -7.34 -11.94
CA LEU A 5 -6.32 -8.12 -11.29
C LEU A 5 -5.00 -7.82 -11.99
N CYS A 6 -4.06 -7.19 -11.31
CA CYS A 6 -2.68 -7.12 -11.76
C CYS A 6 -1.92 -8.30 -11.16
N SER A 7 -1.55 -9.26 -11.99
CA SER A 7 -0.67 -10.36 -11.61
C SER A 7 0.77 -10.02 -12.00
N ASN A 8 1.66 -10.19 -11.04
CA ASN A 8 3.11 -10.34 -11.13
C ASN A 8 3.93 -9.29 -11.90
N VAL A 9 4.56 -8.39 -11.18
CA VAL A 9 5.99 -8.08 -11.35
C VAL A 9 6.53 -7.72 -9.97
N LEU A 10 7.29 -8.60 -9.37
CA LEU A 10 7.99 -8.42 -8.10
C LEU A 10 9.44 -7.99 -8.36
N HIS A 11 9.62 -6.70 -8.70
CA HIS A 11 10.91 -6.06 -8.45
C HIS A 11 10.63 -4.79 -7.68
N THR A 12 11.11 -4.72 -6.43
CA THR A 12 10.91 -3.63 -5.47
C THR A 12 9.46 -3.41 -5.01
N GLY A 13 9.04 -4.10 -3.96
CA GLY A 13 7.65 -4.26 -3.52
C GLY A 13 6.82 -3.02 -3.16
N PHE A 14 7.37 -1.81 -3.25
CA PHE A 14 6.64 -0.55 -3.08
C PHE A 14 6.58 0.28 -4.38
N LEU A 15 7.59 0.19 -5.24
CA LEU A 15 7.63 0.94 -6.49
C LEU A 15 6.73 0.35 -7.58
N SER A 16 6.49 -0.97 -7.59
CA SER A 16 5.64 -1.63 -8.60
C SER A 16 4.17 -1.22 -8.54
N CYS A 17 3.60 -1.01 -7.36
CA CYS A 17 2.24 -0.46 -7.26
C CYS A 17 2.16 0.98 -7.79
N TYR A 18 3.23 1.76 -7.71
CA TYR A 18 3.27 3.14 -8.15
C TYR A 18 3.27 3.29 -9.68
N PHE A 19 4.02 2.45 -10.40
CA PHE A 19 4.05 2.48 -11.87
C PHE A 19 2.72 2.05 -12.52
N TYR A 20 2.01 1.10 -11.94
CA TYR A 20 0.69 0.69 -12.42
C TYR A 20 -0.39 1.76 -12.19
N PHE A 21 -0.30 2.53 -11.10
CA PHE A 21 -1.22 3.63 -10.85
C PHE A 21 -1.05 4.80 -11.85
N SER A 22 0.18 5.09 -12.29
CA SER A 22 0.40 6.14 -13.30
C SER A 22 -0.11 5.76 -14.70
N ALA A 23 0.01 4.49 -15.08
CA ALA A 23 -0.54 3.99 -16.36
C ALA A 23 -2.08 3.99 -16.38
N LEU A 24 -2.73 3.76 -15.23
CA LEU A 24 -4.20 3.75 -15.12
C LEU A 24 -4.82 5.15 -15.09
N ALA A 25 -4.08 6.16 -14.63
CA ALA A 25 -4.51 7.55 -14.78
C ALA A 25 -4.76 7.92 -16.26
N THR A 26 -3.99 7.30 -17.16
CA THR A 26 -4.14 7.48 -18.62
C THR A 26 -5.34 6.70 -19.19
N ILE A 27 -5.69 5.54 -18.60
CA ILE A 27 -6.82 4.71 -19.06
C ILE A 27 -8.17 5.25 -18.57
N LEU A 28 -8.20 5.86 -17.38
CA LEU A 28 -9.44 6.43 -16.82
C LEU A 28 -9.79 7.81 -17.39
N ASN A 29 -8.91 8.40 -18.20
CA ASN A 29 -9.16 9.70 -18.83
C ASN A 29 -8.74 9.69 -20.31
N PRO A 30 -9.51 9.07 -21.23
CA PRO A 30 -9.18 8.95 -22.64
C PRO A 30 -9.19 10.30 -23.42
N TRP A 31 -9.44 11.43 -22.73
CA TRP A 31 -9.54 12.77 -23.34
C TRP A 31 -8.32 13.67 -23.11
N ILE A 32 -7.23 13.18 -22.50
CA ILE A 32 -6.02 13.99 -22.23
C ILE A 32 -4.88 13.74 -23.24
N SER A 33 -5.15 13.28 -24.44
CA SER A 33 -4.18 13.31 -25.53
C SER A 33 -4.48 14.47 -26.51
N PHE A 34 -4.51 15.70 -26.01
CA PHE A 34 -4.42 16.87 -26.85
C PHE A 34 -3.05 17.51 -26.66
N GLN A 35 -2.19 17.33 -27.67
CA GLN A 35 -1.02 18.18 -27.86
C GLN A 35 -1.52 19.61 -28.11
N LEU A 36 -1.36 20.49 -27.14
CA LEU A 36 -1.59 21.92 -27.33
C LEU A 36 -0.49 22.44 -28.26
N PRO A 37 -0.84 23.14 -29.34
CA PRO A 37 0.12 23.85 -30.18
C PRO A 37 0.87 24.90 -29.35
N SER A 38 2.17 25.07 -29.62
CA SER A 38 3.09 25.97 -28.93
C SER A 38 2.71 27.46 -29.01
N THR A 39 1.64 27.82 -29.69
CA THR A 39 1.13 29.17 -29.84
C THR A 39 0.24 29.68 -28.70
N TYR A 40 -0.14 28.80 -27.73
CA TYR A 40 -0.98 29.21 -26.59
C TYR A 40 -0.19 29.67 -25.36
N PHE A 41 1.13 29.56 -25.36
CA PHE A 41 1.95 29.97 -24.21
C PHE A 41 2.19 31.51 -24.12
N SER A 42 1.92 32.26 -25.17
CA SER A 42 2.15 33.70 -25.17
C SER A 42 0.97 34.58 -24.70
N SER A 43 -0.23 33.98 -24.51
CA SER A 43 -1.41 34.75 -24.07
C SER A 43 -1.70 34.67 -22.57
N LEU A 44 -0.98 33.81 -21.80
CA LEU A 44 -1.17 33.64 -20.36
C LEU A 44 -0.33 34.61 -19.50
N PHE A 45 0.50 35.45 -20.08
CA PHE A 45 1.33 36.41 -19.35
C PHE A 45 1.07 37.89 -19.69
N SER A 46 -0.06 38.22 -20.30
CA SER A 46 -0.51 39.62 -20.31
C SER A 46 -1.27 39.92 -19.01
N LEU A 47 -0.53 40.20 -17.95
CA LEU A 47 -1.11 40.87 -16.77
C LEU A 47 -1.70 42.20 -17.24
N PRO A 48 -2.94 42.52 -16.87
CA PRO A 48 -3.48 43.85 -17.16
C PRO A 48 -2.60 44.89 -16.47
N SER A 49 -2.11 45.86 -17.23
CA SER A 49 -1.25 46.93 -16.77
C SER A 49 -1.94 47.95 -15.84
N ASN A 50 -3.16 47.67 -15.42
CA ASN A 50 -3.92 48.52 -14.49
C ASN A 50 -3.86 47.86 -13.09
N GLY A 51 -3.11 48.49 -12.17
CA GLY A 51 -2.92 48.03 -10.80
C GLY A 51 -4.21 47.79 -10.02
N LEU A 52 -5.33 48.37 -10.38
CA LEU A 52 -6.65 48.16 -9.80
C LEU A 52 -7.20 46.75 -10.13
N ALA A 53 -7.09 46.27 -11.36
CA ALA A 53 -7.61 44.95 -11.75
C ALA A 53 -6.80 43.79 -11.12
N ALA A 54 -5.49 43.96 -10.90
CA ALA A 54 -4.66 42.99 -10.20
C ALA A 54 -5.04 42.94 -8.70
N GLN A 55 -5.30 44.11 -8.10
CA GLN A 55 -5.70 44.16 -6.68
C GLN A 55 -7.07 43.53 -6.46
N ASP A 56 -8.03 43.72 -7.33
CA ASP A 56 -9.36 43.13 -7.28
C ASP A 56 -9.30 41.61 -7.48
N TYR A 57 -8.43 41.13 -8.37
CA TYR A 57 -8.19 39.72 -8.56
C TYR A 57 -7.59 39.06 -7.29
N PHE A 58 -6.53 39.65 -6.73
CA PHE A 58 -5.93 39.15 -5.49
C PHE A 58 -6.91 39.20 -4.32
N ASN A 59 -7.71 40.23 -4.19
CA ASN A 59 -8.73 40.34 -3.14
C ASN A 59 -9.81 39.24 -3.31
N SER A 60 -10.30 39.00 -4.54
CA SER A 60 -11.30 37.98 -4.81
C SER A 60 -10.79 36.56 -4.55
N GLU A 61 -9.53 36.28 -4.86
CA GLU A 61 -8.91 34.97 -4.58
C GLU A 61 -8.64 34.76 -3.10
N TYR A 62 -8.20 35.82 -2.40
CA TYR A 62 -8.03 35.82 -0.95
C TYR A 62 -9.36 35.62 -0.22
N ASP A 63 -10.43 36.28 -0.62
CA ASP A 63 -11.77 36.10 -0.07
C ASP A 63 -12.32 34.70 -0.32
N ALA A 64 -12.09 34.14 -1.51
CA ALA A 64 -12.49 32.78 -1.84
C ALA A 64 -11.72 31.73 -1.00
N MET A 65 -10.43 31.96 -0.77
CA MET A 65 -9.60 31.09 0.07
C MET A 65 -10.01 31.20 1.54
N SER A 66 -10.27 32.43 2.04
CA SER A 66 -10.75 32.66 3.40
C SER A 66 -12.09 31.97 3.65
N ASN A 67 -13.02 32.05 2.72
CA ASN A 67 -14.31 31.37 2.78
C ASN A 67 -14.17 29.83 2.81
N ARG A 68 -13.23 29.26 2.04
CA ARG A 68 -12.93 27.80 2.05
C ARG A 68 -12.33 27.37 3.40
N ALA A 69 -11.38 28.14 3.91
CA ALA A 69 -10.76 27.88 5.20
C ALA A 69 -11.77 27.95 6.36
N GLN A 70 -12.62 28.97 6.34
CA GLN A 70 -13.70 29.12 7.33
C GLN A 70 -14.67 27.94 7.25
N ARG A 71 -15.15 27.60 6.05
CA ARG A 71 -16.05 26.45 5.83
C ARG A 71 -15.46 25.15 6.35
N CYS A 72 -14.18 24.90 6.12
CA CYS A 72 -13.48 23.71 6.61
C CYS A 72 -13.43 23.67 8.14
N THR A 73 -13.15 24.82 8.78
CA THR A 73 -13.12 24.92 10.24
C THR A 73 -14.52 24.77 10.86
N GLU A 74 -15.52 25.39 10.25
CA GLU A 74 -16.92 25.30 10.70
C GLU A 74 -17.49 23.90 10.53
N PHE A 75 -17.05 23.17 9.49
CA PHE A 75 -17.49 21.80 9.26
C PHE A 75 -17.24 20.88 10.45
N ALA A 76 -16.15 21.10 11.17
CA ALA A 76 -15.86 20.39 12.42
C ALA A 76 -17.00 20.48 13.44
N ASN A 77 -17.62 21.65 13.52
CA ASN A 77 -18.64 21.95 14.54
C ASN A 77 -20.05 21.45 14.14
N ILE A 78 -20.31 21.28 12.84
CA ILE A 78 -21.63 20.93 12.32
C ILE A 78 -21.75 19.46 11.91
N MET A 79 -20.61 18.79 11.66
CA MET A 79 -20.57 17.39 11.25
C MET A 79 -21.16 16.49 12.34
N LYS A 80 -22.07 15.60 11.92
CA LYS A 80 -22.72 14.61 12.80
C LYS A 80 -22.46 13.22 12.27
N LEU A 81 -21.62 12.47 12.95
CA LEU A 81 -21.34 11.07 12.67
C LEU A 81 -21.62 10.23 13.91
N PRO A 82 -22.45 9.19 13.83
CA PRO A 82 -22.67 8.28 14.94
C PRO A 82 -21.37 7.62 15.37
N ASN A 83 -21.16 7.52 16.69
CA ASN A 83 -20.01 6.84 17.27
C ASN A 83 -18.63 7.40 16.86
N ALA A 84 -18.58 8.62 16.33
CA ALA A 84 -17.33 9.23 15.90
C ALA A 84 -16.91 10.34 16.85
N THR A 85 -15.60 10.38 17.13
CA THR A 85 -14.92 11.49 17.79
C THR A 85 -14.15 12.26 16.73
N PHE A 86 -14.36 13.57 16.69
CA PHE A 86 -13.68 14.44 15.76
C PHE A 86 -12.27 14.73 16.26
N ALA A 87 -11.25 14.41 15.46
CA ALA A 87 -9.86 14.60 15.83
C ALA A 87 -9.22 15.83 15.17
N TYR A 88 -9.61 16.18 13.94
CA TYR A 88 -8.93 17.25 13.20
C TYR A 88 -9.78 17.74 12.01
N SER A 89 -9.77 19.09 11.78
CA SER A 89 -10.22 19.69 10.52
C SER A 89 -9.42 20.93 10.23
N ARG A 90 -8.84 21.01 9.05
CA ARG A 90 -8.07 22.17 8.60
C ARG A 90 -8.03 22.24 7.07
N TYR A 91 -8.13 23.47 6.58
CA TYR A 91 -7.87 23.78 5.18
C TYR A 91 -6.37 23.76 4.89
N HIS A 92 -6.03 23.21 3.72
CA HIS A 92 -4.70 23.20 3.16
C HIS A 92 -4.74 23.71 1.72
N ALA A 93 -3.84 24.64 1.40
CA ALA A 93 -3.72 25.19 0.06
C ALA A 93 -2.96 24.22 -0.85
N ALA A 94 -3.25 24.28 -2.16
CA ALA A 94 -2.51 23.56 -3.17
C ALA A 94 -0.99 23.88 -3.09
N LYS A 95 -0.16 22.86 -3.34
CA LYS A 95 1.32 22.90 -3.27
C LYS A 95 1.89 23.03 -1.85
N GLU A 96 1.07 23.03 -0.81
CA GLU A 96 1.57 22.91 0.56
C GLU A 96 2.29 21.57 0.77
N SER A 97 3.44 21.58 1.44
CA SER A 97 4.10 20.37 1.94
C SER A 97 3.62 20.14 3.37
N LEU A 98 2.62 19.27 3.52
CA LEU A 98 1.99 18.94 4.79
C LEU A 98 2.89 18.03 5.61
N LEU A 99 3.35 18.49 6.77
CA LEU A 99 4.02 17.67 7.74
C LEU A 99 2.99 16.85 8.55
N LEU A 100 3.11 15.54 8.51
CA LEU A 100 2.20 14.59 9.15
C LEU A 100 2.65 14.32 10.60
N THR A 101 2.57 15.34 11.43
CA THR A 101 2.96 15.26 12.84
C THR A 101 2.14 14.21 13.59
N GLY A 102 2.79 13.46 14.48
CA GLY A 102 2.15 12.38 15.22
C GLY A 102 2.08 11.05 14.49
N THR A 103 2.61 10.96 13.26
CA THR A 103 2.81 9.69 12.58
C THR A 103 3.87 8.88 13.33
N ILE A 104 3.54 7.65 13.68
CA ILE A 104 4.49 6.77 14.38
C ILE A 104 5.59 6.28 13.45
N GLN A 105 6.75 5.89 14.01
CA GLN A 105 7.94 5.53 13.24
C GLN A 105 7.69 4.46 12.17
N SER A 106 6.90 3.45 12.45
CA SER A 106 6.59 2.38 11.49
C SER A 106 5.66 2.80 10.35
N CYS A 107 5.05 3.99 10.44
CA CYS A 107 4.27 4.63 9.37
C CYS A 107 5.02 5.76 8.66
N GLY A 108 6.33 5.87 8.85
CA GLY A 108 7.18 6.92 8.25
C GLY A 108 7.69 7.96 9.24
N GLY A 109 7.21 7.95 10.49
CA GLY A 109 7.67 8.84 11.55
C GLY A 109 7.12 10.26 11.46
N SER A 110 7.54 11.11 12.39
CA SER A 110 7.08 12.50 12.53
C SER A 110 7.52 13.43 11.39
N ASP A 111 8.52 13.01 10.60
CA ASP A 111 9.06 13.78 9.48
C ASP A 111 8.39 13.44 8.15
N LEU A 112 7.43 12.51 8.16
CA LEU A 112 6.66 12.15 6.97
C LEU A 112 5.92 13.38 6.43
N LYS A 113 6.06 13.60 5.13
CA LYS A 113 5.42 14.70 4.42
C LYS A 113 4.52 14.17 3.31
N ALA A 114 3.42 14.87 3.10
CA ALA A 114 2.55 14.67 1.95
C ALA A 114 2.42 15.99 1.19
N ASN A 115 2.36 15.91 -0.14
CA ASN A 115 2.13 17.08 -0.97
C ASN A 115 0.63 17.29 -1.19
N ILE A 116 0.17 18.51 -1.04
CA ILE A 116 -1.24 18.87 -1.27
C ILE A 116 -1.40 19.25 -2.74
N PRO A 117 -2.07 18.40 -3.55
CA PRO A 117 -2.16 18.66 -4.99
C PRO A 117 -3.16 19.78 -5.35
N ASN A 118 -4.26 19.87 -4.62
CA ASN A 118 -5.36 20.83 -4.83
C ASN A 118 -5.75 21.43 -3.48
N ASP A 119 -6.35 22.62 -3.50
CA ASP A 119 -6.98 23.18 -2.30
C ASP A 119 -7.96 22.20 -1.69
N LEU A 120 -7.81 21.86 -0.43
CA LEU A 120 -8.64 20.86 0.23
C LEU A 120 -8.92 21.17 1.70
N CYS A 121 -10.00 20.58 2.20
CA CYS A 121 -10.25 20.41 3.62
C CYS A 121 -9.79 19.02 4.06
N ARG A 122 -8.83 18.95 4.98
CA ARG A 122 -8.39 17.71 5.61
C ARG A 122 -9.19 17.48 6.88
N VAL A 123 -9.83 16.33 6.99
CA VAL A 123 -10.67 15.95 8.13
C VAL A 123 -10.21 14.59 8.65
N ILE A 124 -10.08 14.45 9.96
CA ILE A 124 -9.75 13.18 10.62
C ILE A 124 -10.80 12.90 11.68
N VAL A 125 -11.35 11.70 11.65
CA VAL A 125 -12.31 11.19 12.63
C VAL A 125 -11.89 9.82 13.15
N ASP A 126 -12.08 9.56 14.44
CA ASP A 126 -11.96 8.24 15.05
C ASP A 126 -13.37 7.70 15.30
N VAL A 127 -13.70 6.60 14.65
CA VAL A 127 -15.03 5.97 14.69
C VAL A 127 -14.98 4.74 15.57
N SER A 128 -15.71 4.73 16.67
CA SER A 128 -15.85 3.55 17.52
C SER A 128 -16.65 2.48 16.78
N THR A 129 -15.99 1.36 16.47
CA THR A 129 -16.62 0.19 15.81
C THR A 129 -17.23 -0.76 16.83
N THR A 130 -16.66 -0.78 18.05
CA THR A 130 -17.18 -1.46 19.24
C THR A 130 -16.79 -0.69 20.49
N ASN A 131 -17.14 -1.21 21.66
CA ASN A 131 -16.73 -0.61 22.95
C ASN A 131 -15.21 -0.71 23.21
N SER A 132 -14.48 -1.54 22.45
CA SER A 132 -13.05 -1.80 22.66
C SER A 132 -12.19 -1.58 21.41
N SER A 133 -12.76 -1.06 20.35
CA SER A 133 -12.06 -0.88 19.08
C SER A 133 -12.59 0.35 18.33
N SER A 134 -11.71 1.02 17.60
CA SER A 134 -12.02 2.17 16.76
C SER A 134 -11.20 2.19 15.50
N VAL A 135 -11.75 2.79 14.46
CA VAL A 135 -11.12 2.98 13.15
C VAL A 135 -10.92 4.47 12.92
N ARG A 136 -9.70 4.88 12.60
CA ARG A 136 -9.43 6.24 12.11
C ARG A 136 -9.74 6.30 10.63
N VAL A 137 -10.48 7.35 10.24
CA VAL A 137 -10.76 7.70 8.86
C VAL A 137 -10.23 9.11 8.61
N GLU A 138 -9.39 9.26 7.62
CA GLU A 138 -8.88 10.54 7.15
C GLU A 138 -9.47 10.86 5.78
N ALA A 139 -9.99 12.08 5.63
CA ALA A 139 -10.62 12.59 4.42
C ALA A 139 -9.85 13.80 3.88
N TRP A 140 -9.56 13.79 2.58
CA TRP A 140 -9.07 14.92 1.80
C TRP A 140 -10.16 15.35 0.84
N LEU A 141 -10.77 16.50 1.12
CA LEU A 141 -11.97 17.02 0.44
C LEU A 141 -11.58 18.20 -0.47
N PRO A 142 -11.27 17.97 -1.77
CA PRO A 142 -10.82 19.03 -2.68
C PRO A 142 -11.93 20.05 -2.95
N SER A 143 -11.53 21.31 -3.09
CA SER A 143 -12.47 22.42 -3.38
C SER A 143 -13.13 22.30 -4.76
N ASP A 144 -12.44 21.66 -5.71
CA ASP A 144 -12.88 21.42 -7.09
C ASP A 144 -13.38 19.97 -7.32
N TRP A 145 -14.02 19.40 -6.31
CA TRP A 145 -14.52 18.02 -6.29
C TRP A 145 -15.36 17.63 -7.52
N ASN A 146 -15.03 16.49 -8.13
CA ASN A 146 -15.66 15.97 -9.34
C ASN A 146 -16.87 15.03 -9.10
N SER A 147 -17.43 15.02 -7.91
CA SER A 147 -18.54 14.16 -7.47
C SER A 147 -18.20 12.69 -7.28
N ARG A 148 -16.92 12.31 -7.28
CA ARG A 148 -16.42 10.95 -7.08
C ARG A 148 -15.68 10.80 -5.76
N LEU A 149 -15.66 9.56 -5.23
CA LEU A 149 -14.96 9.18 -4.02
C LEU A 149 -13.90 8.13 -4.34
N LEU A 150 -12.73 8.24 -3.73
CA LEU A 150 -11.70 7.21 -3.71
C LEU A 150 -11.35 6.87 -2.26
N ALA A 151 -11.57 5.62 -1.86
CA ALA A 151 -11.13 5.08 -0.59
C ALA A 151 -9.84 4.27 -0.76
N SER A 152 -9.02 4.18 0.28
CA SER A 152 -7.76 3.47 0.23
C SER A 152 -7.59 2.44 1.33
N GLY A 153 -7.06 1.27 0.96
CA GLY A 153 -6.65 0.24 1.91
C GLY A 153 -5.21 0.40 2.38
N VAL A 154 -4.88 -0.34 3.40
CA VAL A 154 -3.56 -0.36 4.04
C VAL A 154 -2.71 -1.53 3.55
N GLY A 155 -1.39 -1.35 3.45
CA GLY A 155 -0.44 -2.41 3.10
C GLY A 155 0.12 -3.16 4.32
N GLY A 156 0.67 -4.35 4.12
CA GLY A 156 1.29 -5.15 5.19
C GLY A 156 0.31 -5.57 6.28
N ILE A 157 0.74 -5.51 7.52
CA ILE A 157 -0.13 -5.62 8.71
C ILE A 157 -0.53 -4.23 9.21
N GLY A 158 -0.50 -3.26 8.30
CA GLY A 158 -0.47 -1.85 8.60
C GLY A 158 -1.74 -1.25 9.18
N GLY A 159 -1.52 -0.35 10.10
CA GLY A 159 -2.43 0.64 10.60
C GLY A 159 -1.97 2.05 10.21
N CYS A 160 -1.54 2.23 8.96
CA CYS A 160 -1.05 3.49 8.42
C CYS A 160 -1.94 3.96 7.29
N VAL A 161 -2.34 5.23 7.30
CA VAL A 161 -3.05 5.83 6.16
C VAL A 161 -2.12 5.87 4.94
N ASP A 162 -2.61 5.46 3.77
CA ASP A 162 -1.86 5.54 2.51
C ASP A 162 -1.97 6.93 1.89
N TYR A 163 -1.04 7.80 2.24
CA TYR A 163 -1.02 9.17 1.74
C TYR A 163 -0.72 9.27 0.24
N ASN A 164 -0.10 8.27 -0.39
CA ASN A 164 0.14 8.28 -1.83
C ASN A 164 -1.18 8.14 -2.60
N ILE A 165 -2.07 7.25 -2.14
CA ILE A 165 -3.39 7.09 -2.74
C ILE A 165 -4.25 8.33 -2.48
N LEU A 166 -4.19 8.93 -1.27
CA LEU A 166 -4.89 10.17 -0.98
C LEU A 166 -4.45 11.31 -1.92
N GLN A 167 -3.14 11.49 -2.11
CA GLN A 167 -2.59 12.48 -3.02
C GLN A 167 -3.05 12.25 -4.46
N MET A 168 -2.92 11.02 -4.96
CA MET A 168 -3.34 10.65 -6.32
C MET A 168 -4.84 10.91 -6.54
N GLY A 169 -5.69 10.44 -5.63
CA GLY A 169 -7.13 10.65 -5.76
C GLY A 169 -7.51 12.12 -5.73
N THR A 170 -6.90 12.90 -4.83
CA THR A 170 -7.13 14.34 -4.73
C THR A 170 -6.64 15.09 -5.98
N GLN A 171 -5.51 14.69 -6.57
CA GLN A 171 -5.03 15.24 -7.84
C GLN A 171 -6.04 15.01 -8.98
N LEU A 172 -6.74 13.90 -8.95
CA LEU A 172 -7.85 13.57 -9.87
C LEU A 172 -9.19 14.19 -9.45
N ARG A 173 -9.20 15.07 -8.43
CA ARG A 173 -10.37 15.77 -7.86
C ARG A 173 -11.40 14.84 -7.22
N PHE A 174 -10.98 13.65 -6.76
CA PHE A 174 -11.82 12.80 -5.92
C PHE A 174 -11.81 13.32 -4.48
N ALA A 175 -12.91 13.17 -3.77
CA ALA A 175 -12.88 13.13 -2.32
C ALA A 175 -12.16 11.86 -1.92
N SER A 176 -10.95 11.99 -1.37
CA SER A 176 -10.04 10.87 -1.11
C SER A 176 -10.03 10.52 0.36
N PHE A 177 -10.09 9.23 0.66
CA PHE A 177 -10.17 8.71 2.01
C PHE A 177 -9.11 7.65 2.27
N GLY A 178 -8.69 7.55 3.52
CA GLY A 178 -7.78 6.52 4.00
C GLY A 178 -8.12 6.12 5.43
N THR A 179 -7.81 4.89 5.77
CA THR A 179 -8.07 4.33 7.09
C THR A 179 -6.81 3.72 7.71
N ASN A 180 -6.77 3.65 9.05
CA ASN A 180 -5.77 2.88 9.78
C ASN A 180 -6.21 1.42 10.04
N ALA A 181 -7.35 1.01 9.50
CA ALA A 181 -7.92 -0.33 9.68
C ALA A 181 -7.97 -0.81 11.15
N GLY A 182 -8.16 0.10 12.10
CA GLY A 182 -8.42 -0.21 13.50
C GLY A 182 -7.20 -0.22 14.44
N HIS A 183 -5.98 0.07 13.95
CA HIS A 183 -4.80 0.17 14.81
C HIS A 183 -3.78 1.16 14.26
N ASN A 184 -2.77 1.50 15.05
CA ASN A 184 -1.71 2.40 14.65
C ASN A 184 -0.41 1.63 14.44
N GLY A 185 0.19 1.81 13.26
CA GLY A 185 1.51 1.27 12.94
C GLY A 185 1.50 0.03 12.07
N SER A 186 2.66 -0.24 11.48
CA SER A 186 2.91 -1.38 10.60
C SER A 186 3.96 -2.33 11.13
N ALA A 187 4.48 -2.09 12.35
CA ALA A 187 5.47 -2.92 13.01
C ALA A 187 5.02 -3.27 14.43
N GLY A 188 5.21 -4.53 14.82
CA GLY A 188 4.76 -5.06 16.09
C GLY A 188 3.47 -5.88 15.97
N PHE A 189 3.08 -6.52 17.06
CA PHE A 189 1.90 -7.39 17.13
C PHE A 189 1.02 -7.12 18.37
N ASP A 190 1.46 -6.26 19.26
CA ASP A 190 0.76 -5.94 20.50
C ASP A 190 -0.62 -5.31 20.24
N PHE A 191 -0.80 -4.75 19.04
CA PHE A 191 -2.07 -4.20 18.63
C PHE A 191 -3.14 -5.27 18.34
N PHE A 192 -2.74 -6.55 18.09
CA PHE A 192 -3.69 -7.65 17.88
C PHE A 192 -3.80 -8.60 19.07
N LEU A 193 -2.77 -8.67 19.92
CA LEU A 193 -2.71 -9.64 21.02
C LEU A 193 -3.85 -9.42 22.02
N ASN A 194 -4.71 -10.42 22.19
CA ASN A 194 -5.89 -10.37 23.03
C ASN A 194 -6.88 -9.24 22.68
N LYS A 195 -6.89 -8.79 21.41
CA LYS A 195 -7.75 -7.72 20.91
C LYS A 195 -8.54 -8.18 19.68
N PRO A 196 -9.51 -9.11 19.84
CA PRO A 196 -10.25 -9.69 18.70
C PRO A 196 -11.00 -8.63 17.87
N GLU A 197 -11.46 -7.55 18.51
CA GLU A 197 -12.18 -6.50 17.80
C GLU A 197 -11.27 -5.67 16.88
N VAL A 198 -10.01 -5.48 17.28
CA VAL A 198 -8.99 -4.85 16.41
C VAL A 198 -8.66 -5.77 15.22
N LEU A 199 -8.61 -7.09 15.43
CA LEU A 199 -8.47 -8.06 14.34
C LEU A 199 -9.66 -8.00 13.36
N ASN A 200 -10.87 -7.85 13.87
CA ASN A 200 -12.07 -7.69 13.03
C ASN A 200 -12.00 -6.39 12.21
N ASP A 201 -11.57 -5.28 12.82
CA ASP A 201 -11.38 -4.02 12.11
C ASP A 201 -10.32 -4.17 11.00
N PHE A 202 -9.16 -4.76 11.31
CA PHE A 202 -8.11 -5.04 10.32
C PHE A 202 -8.56 -6.06 9.27
N GLY A 203 -9.36 -7.05 9.66
CA GLY A 203 -9.79 -8.14 8.79
C GLY A 203 -10.74 -7.72 7.68
N TRP A 204 -11.68 -6.82 7.98
CA TRP A 204 -12.77 -6.46 7.07
C TRP A 204 -13.50 -5.17 7.46
N ARG A 205 -13.79 -4.94 8.74
CA ARG A 205 -14.74 -3.91 9.21
C ARG A 205 -14.20 -2.49 8.97
N GLY A 206 -12.86 -2.30 9.03
CA GLY A 206 -12.24 -0.99 8.88
C GLY A 206 -12.54 -0.33 7.54
N VAL A 207 -12.45 -1.07 6.43
CA VAL A 207 -12.75 -0.54 5.08
C VAL A 207 -14.24 -0.31 4.89
N HIS A 208 -15.09 -1.19 5.41
CA HIS A 208 -16.55 -0.95 5.40
C HIS A 208 -16.91 0.31 6.19
N THR A 209 -16.35 0.48 7.39
CA THR A 209 -16.54 1.70 8.19
C THR A 209 -16.08 2.94 7.42
N GLU A 210 -14.91 2.87 6.77
CA GLU A 210 -14.42 3.96 5.92
C GLU A 210 -15.42 4.31 4.82
N ALA A 211 -15.94 3.32 4.08
CA ALA A 211 -16.89 3.52 2.99
C ALA A 211 -18.17 4.22 3.45
N VAL A 212 -18.75 3.78 4.57
CA VAL A 212 -19.97 4.36 5.14
C VAL A 212 -19.74 5.80 5.62
N VAL A 213 -18.66 6.00 6.39
CA VAL A 213 -18.30 7.32 6.95
C VAL A 213 -17.91 8.29 5.85
N ALA A 214 -17.17 7.85 4.83
CA ALA A 214 -16.77 8.68 3.72
C ALA A 214 -17.96 9.26 2.94
N ARG A 215 -18.95 8.44 2.64
CA ARG A 215 -20.18 8.92 1.96
C ARG A 215 -20.91 9.98 2.79
N GLU A 216 -20.98 9.78 4.10
CA GLU A 216 -21.66 10.71 4.98
C GLU A 216 -20.89 12.02 5.14
N ILE A 217 -19.56 11.98 5.27
CA ILE A 217 -18.70 13.16 5.26
C ILE A 217 -18.88 13.95 3.96
N VAL A 218 -18.84 13.28 2.82
CA VAL A 218 -19.04 13.91 1.49
C VAL A 218 -20.42 14.57 1.41
N ARG A 219 -21.46 13.86 1.82
CA ARG A 219 -22.82 14.38 1.80
C ARG A 219 -22.98 15.65 2.65
N GLN A 220 -22.41 15.65 3.86
CA GLN A 220 -22.48 16.81 4.76
C GLN A 220 -21.62 17.97 4.29
N TYR A 221 -20.39 17.69 3.81
CA TYR A 221 -19.45 18.72 3.39
C TYR A 221 -19.85 19.39 2.09
N TYR A 222 -20.19 18.63 1.06
CA TYR A 222 -20.54 19.19 -0.25
C TYR A 222 -22.05 19.46 -0.44
N GLY A 223 -22.91 19.00 0.48
CA GLY A 223 -24.35 19.09 0.33
C GLY A 223 -24.93 18.22 -0.80
N ARG A 224 -24.14 17.26 -1.32
CA ARG A 224 -24.47 16.37 -2.44
C ARG A 224 -23.95 14.96 -2.16
N THR A 225 -24.62 13.96 -2.73
CA THR A 225 -24.18 12.57 -2.68
C THR A 225 -23.07 12.29 -3.69
N VAL A 226 -22.30 11.25 -3.40
CA VAL A 226 -21.28 10.70 -4.33
C VAL A 226 -21.97 10.14 -5.58
N SER A 227 -21.45 10.48 -6.77
CA SER A 227 -21.95 9.90 -8.02
C SER A 227 -21.38 8.51 -8.28
N LYS A 228 -20.11 8.29 -7.96
CA LYS A 228 -19.39 7.01 -8.06
C LYS A 228 -18.34 6.91 -6.95
N SER A 229 -18.25 5.73 -6.35
CA SER A 229 -17.28 5.40 -5.30
C SER A 229 -16.31 4.33 -5.80
N TYR A 230 -15.02 4.56 -5.53
CA TYR A 230 -13.96 3.65 -5.91
C TYR A 230 -13.09 3.30 -4.70
N TYR A 231 -12.43 2.17 -4.78
CA TYR A 231 -11.47 1.72 -3.80
C TYR A 231 -10.15 1.33 -4.50
N ALA A 232 -9.02 1.69 -3.90
CA ALA A 232 -7.71 1.26 -4.34
C ALA A 232 -6.91 0.68 -3.18
N GLY A 233 -6.27 -0.46 -3.40
CA GLY A 233 -5.44 -1.09 -2.38
C GLY A 233 -4.51 -2.15 -2.95
N CYS A 234 -3.30 -2.24 -2.39
CA CYS A 234 -2.30 -3.22 -2.77
C CYS A 234 -2.00 -4.16 -1.59
N SER A 235 -1.59 -5.41 -1.87
CA SER A 235 -1.23 -6.41 -0.86
C SER A 235 -2.37 -6.69 0.13
N SER A 236 -2.22 -6.37 1.40
CA SER A 236 -3.31 -6.44 2.39
C SER A 236 -4.48 -5.52 2.04
N GLY A 237 -4.21 -4.33 1.48
CA GLY A 237 -5.25 -3.45 0.95
C GLY A 237 -6.01 -4.11 -0.21
N GLY A 238 -5.32 -4.82 -1.10
CA GLY A 238 -5.95 -5.64 -2.13
C GLY A 238 -6.84 -6.74 -1.54
N ARG A 239 -6.38 -7.44 -0.50
CA ARG A 239 -7.17 -8.44 0.25
C ARG A 239 -8.43 -7.82 0.86
N LEU A 240 -8.31 -6.64 1.50
CA LEU A 240 -9.44 -5.92 2.08
C LEU A 240 -10.48 -5.54 1.02
N GLY A 241 -10.04 -5.06 -0.14
CA GLY A 241 -10.95 -4.77 -1.25
C GLY A 241 -11.68 -6.02 -1.77
N PHE A 242 -11.02 -7.17 -1.86
CA PHE A 242 -11.68 -8.44 -2.17
C PHE A 242 -12.73 -8.80 -1.14
N ARG A 243 -12.39 -8.66 0.15
CA ARG A 243 -13.32 -8.94 1.24
C ARG A 243 -14.53 -8.02 1.19
N THR A 244 -14.30 -6.73 0.96
CA THR A 244 -15.38 -5.74 0.81
C THR A 244 -16.27 -6.07 -0.40
N ALA A 245 -15.70 -6.47 -1.54
CA ALA A 245 -16.48 -6.88 -2.70
C ALA A 245 -17.40 -8.09 -2.44
N MET A 246 -16.97 -9.00 -1.56
CA MET A 246 -17.75 -10.18 -1.20
C MET A 246 -18.85 -9.89 -0.17
N ASP A 247 -18.54 -9.12 0.85
CA ASP A 247 -19.43 -8.92 2.01
C ASP A 247 -20.28 -7.66 1.87
N TYR A 248 -19.77 -6.64 1.18
CA TYR A 248 -20.38 -5.31 1.03
C TYR A 248 -20.31 -4.82 -0.42
N PRO A 249 -20.96 -5.51 -1.38
CA PRO A 249 -20.85 -5.21 -2.81
C PRO A 249 -21.32 -3.79 -3.19
N ASP A 250 -22.10 -3.16 -2.33
CA ASP A 250 -22.64 -1.81 -2.53
C ASP A 250 -21.70 -0.69 -2.00
N ASP A 251 -20.57 -1.05 -1.35
CA ASP A 251 -19.66 -0.05 -0.83
C ASP A 251 -18.91 0.70 -1.95
N PHE A 252 -18.58 0.02 -3.04
CA PHE A 252 -17.83 0.62 -4.13
C PHE A 252 -18.35 0.20 -5.51
N ASP A 253 -18.42 1.16 -6.43
CA ASP A 253 -18.77 0.93 -7.85
C ASP A 253 -17.62 0.24 -8.61
N GLY A 254 -16.38 0.43 -8.16
CA GLY A 254 -15.20 -0.19 -8.76
C GLY A 254 -14.05 -0.31 -7.78
N LEU A 255 -13.24 -1.36 -7.96
CA LEU A 255 -12.09 -1.66 -7.10
C LEU A 255 -10.85 -1.89 -7.94
N LEU A 256 -9.73 -1.26 -7.53
CA LEU A 256 -8.40 -1.49 -8.07
C LEU A 256 -7.58 -2.25 -7.02
N LEU A 257 -7.33 -3.54 -7.28
CA LEU A 257 -6.73 -4.45 -6.32
C LEU A 257 -5.40 -4.97 -6.85
N GLY A 258 -4.30 -4.44 -6.31
CA GLY A 258 -2.94 -4.85 -6.65
C GLY A 258 -2.47 -5.98 -5.74
N ALA A 259 -1.85 -7.03 -6.31
CA ALA A 259 -1.19 -8.13 -5.60
C ALA A 259 -1.91 -8.60 -4.31
N PRO A 260 -3.21 -8.93 -4.37
CA PRO A 260 -4.02 -9.14 -3.18
C PRO A 260 -3.62 -10.41 -2.44
N GLY A 261 -3.35 -10.31 -1.14
CA GLY A 261 -3.06 -11.44 -0.26
C GLY A 261 -4.32 -12.21 0.15
N VAL A 262 -5.08 -12.75 -0.82
CA VAL A 262 -6.41 -13.34 -0.57
C VAL A 262 -6.38 -14.54 0.36
N ASN A 263 -5.33 -15.35 0.33
CA ASN A 263 -5.14 -16.46 1.25
C ASN A 263 -4.18 -16.06 2.38
N TRP A 264 -4.60 -15.08 3.17
CA TRP A 264 -3.79 -14.43 4.18
C TRP A 264 -3.08 -15.41 5.13
N ILE A 265 -3.82 -16.38 5.67
CA ILE A 265 -3.28 -17.32 6.64
C ILE A 265 -2.14 -18.15 6.02
N ARG A 266 -2.31 -18.64 4.79
CA ARG A 266 -1.27 -19.40 4.10
C ARG A 266 -0.04 -18.58 3.79
N VAL A 267 -0.22 -17.36 3.29
CA VAL A 267 0.87 -16.42 3.00
C VAL A 267 1.68 -16.14 4.26
N VAL A 268 1.03 -15.84 5.38
CA VAL A 268 1.70 -15.49 6.64
C VAL A 268 2.38 -16.73 7.24
N SER A 269 1.70 -17.89 7.23
CA SER A 269 2.25 -19.14 7.77
C SER A 269 3.45 -19.64 6.96
N SER A 270 3.39 -19.56 5.62
CA SER A 270 4.52 -19.96 4.75
C SER A 270 5.76 -19.14 5.04
N LYS A 271 5.63 -17.82 5.20
CA LYS A 271 6.75 -16.94 5.59
C LYS A 271 7.36 -17.36 6.94
N GLY A 272 6.54 -17.65 7.93
CA GLY A 272 7.01 -18.14 9.23
C GLY A 272 7.75 -19.47 9.14
N ILE A 273 7.27 -20.43 8.34
CA ILE A 273 7.92 -21.71 8.11
C ILE A 273 9.28 -21.53 7.44
N LEU A 274 9.33 -20.74 6.36
CA LEU A 274 10.55 -20.48 5.62
C LEU A 274 11.59 -19.75 6.48
N ALA A 275 11.16 -18.75 7.25
CA ALA A 275 12.05 -18.06 8.17
C ALA A 275 12.69 -19.01 9.19
N ARG A 276 11.91 -19.91 9.78
CA ARG A 276 12.45 -20.91 10.71
C ARG A 276 13.43 -21.87 10.05
N ARG A 277 13.16 -22.29 8.83
CA ARG A 277 14.05 -23.16 8.06
C ARG A 277 15.37 -22.48 7.73
N SER A 278 15.34 -21.16 7.51
CA SER A 278 16.54 -20.34 7.30
C SER A 278 17.31 -19.98 8.58
N GLY A 279 16.93 -20.53 9.73
CA GLY A 279 17.61 -20.30 11.01
C GLY A 279 17.16 -19.08 11.79
N TRP A 280 16.23 -18.27 11.25
CA TRP A 280 15.70 -17.09 11.94
C TRP A 280 15.06 -17.48 13.32
N PRO A 281 15.18 -16.71 14.39
CA PRO A 281 15.78 -15.36 14.47
C PRO A 281 17.29 -15.32 14.71
N ASN A 282 17.97 -16.46 14.69
CA ASN A 282 19.40 -16.52 14.92
C ASN A 282 20.18 -16.29 13.61
N ILE A 283 20.67 -15.06 13.41
CA ILE A 283 21.49 -14.70 12.24
C ILE A 283 22.87 -15.38 12.22
N THR A 284 23.28 -16.00 13.32
CA THR A 284 24.50 -16.79 13.39
C THR A 284 24.25 -18.29 13.11
N SER A 285 23.02 -18.66 12.84
CA SER A 285 22.70 -20.02 12.40
C SER A 285 23.47 -20.36 11.12
N PRO A 286 24.07 -21.54 11.02
CA PRO A 286 24.73 -21.95 9.79
C PRO A 286 23.76 -22.12 8.60
N ALA A 287 22.46 -22.22 8.84
CA ALA A 287 21.42 -22.24 7.81
C ALA A 287 21.03 -20.82 7.32
N TYR A 288 21.52 -19.78 7.99
CA TYR A 288 21.14 -18.40 7.64
C TYR A 288 21.83 -17.95 6.36
N VAL A 289 21.03 -17.59 5.36
CA VAL A 289 21.50 -17.07 4.07
C VAL A 289 21.43 -15.55 4.12
N ARG A 290 22.58 -14.88 3.95
CA ARG A 290 22.69 -13.42 4.00
C ARG A 290 22.17 -12.78 2.73
N GLU A 291 21.93 -11.48 2.79
CA GLU A 291 21.44 -10.68 1.66
C GLU A 291 22.34 -10.80 0.42
N GLU A 292 23.66 -10.70 0.61
CA GLU A 292 24.62 -10.81 -0.48
C GLU A 292 24.58 -12.20 -1.16
N GLN A 293 24.33 -13.24 -0.37
CA GLN A 293 24.18 -14.60 -0.87
C GLN A 293 22.87 -14.75 -1.64
N TRP A 294 21.76 -14.14 -1.18
CA TRP A 294 20.49 -14.12 -1.94
C TRP A 294 20.66 -13.40 -3.27
N ASN A 295 21.34 -12.28 -3.31
CA ASN A 295 21.64 -11.55 -4.54
C ASN A 295 22.45 -12.42 -5.52
N ALA A 296 23.42 -13.20 -5.03
CA ALA A 296 24.21 -14.10 -5.87
C ALA A 296 23.36 -15.28 -6.40
N ILE A 297 22.43 -15.81 -5.59
CA ILE A 297 21.51 -16.89 -5.99
C ILE A 297 20.60 -16.41 -7.12
N VAL A 298 19.94 -15.27 -6.96
CA VAL A 298 19.04 -14.72 -7.99
C VAL A 298 19.80 -14.39 -9.27
N LYS A 299 20.98 -13.79 -9.15
CA LYS A 299 21.83 -13.50 -10.31
C LYS A 299 22.22 -14.75 -11.07
N GLU A 300 22.53 -15.83 -10.37
CA GLU A 300 22.88 -17.10 -11.03
C GLU A 300 21.67 -17.77 -11.69
N GLN A 301 20.48 -17.67 -11.08
CA GLN A 301 19.24 -18.14 -11.71
C GLN A 301 18.95 -17.40 -13.02
N ILE A 302 19.04 -16.07 -12.99
CA ILE A 302 18.87 -15.24 -14.20
C ILE A 302 19.93 -15.65 -15.25
N ARG A 303 21.22 -15.74 -14.88
CA ARG A 303 22.28 -16.14 -15.79
C ARG A 303 22.02 -17.49 -16.48
N GLN A 304 21.40 -18.45 -15.78
CA GLN A 304 21.09 -19.77 -16.35
C GLN A 304 19.88 -19.78 -17.26
N PHE A 305 18.87 -18.97 -16.97
CA PHE A 305 17.54 -19.16 -17.52
C PHE A 305 16.99 -17.99 -18.36
N ASP A 306 17.59 -16.79 -18.25
CA ASP A 306 17.15 -15.58 -18.94
C ASP A 306 17.07 -15.76 -20.47
N SER A 307 18.08 -16.35 -21.09
CA SER A 307 18.13 -16.48 -22.55
C SER A 307 17.28 -17.63 -23.14
N LEU A 308 16.55 -18.39 -22.33
CA LEU A 308 15.83 -19.57 -22.80
C LEU A 308 14.62 -19.25 -23.69
N ASP A 309 14.04 -18.09 -23.55
CA ASP A 309 12.97 -17.59 -24.44
C ASP A 309 13.49 -16.89 -25.71
N GLY A 310 14.82 -16.74 -25.83
CA GLY A 310 15.49 -16.10 -26.98
C GLY A 310 15.74 -14.59 -26.73
N ILE A 311 15.41 -14.05 -25.61
CA ILE A 311 15.66 -12.67 -25.19
C ILE A 311 16.62 -12.68 -23.99
N THR A 312 17.44 -11.66 -23.86
CA THR A 312 18.32 -11.47 -22.69
C THR A 312 17.99 -10.11 -22.10
N ASP A 313 17.11 -10.10 -21.11
CA ASP A 313 16.55 -8.87 -20.50
C ASP A 313 16.41 -8.94 -18.98
N ASP A 314 17.13 -9.90 -18.36
CA ASP A 314 17.09 -10.19 -16.92
C ASP A 314 15.71 -10.66 -16.42
N ILE A 315 14.87 -11.22 -17.31
CA ILE A 315 13.56 -11.79 -16.99
C ILE A 315 13.54 -13.28 -17.36
N ILE A 316 13.01 -14.11 -16.49
CA ILE A 316 12.72 -15.52 -16.75
C ILE A 316 11.23 -15.63 -17.13
N ASP A 317 10.93 -15.88 -18.40
CA ASP A 317 9.55 -15.84 -18.93
C ASP A 317 8.65 -16.93 -18.31
N ASP A 318 9.10 -18.18 -18.26
CA ASP A 318 8.36 -19.27 -17.63
C ASP A 318 9.19 -20.00 -16.58
N PRO A 319 9.26 -19.49 -15.36
CA PRO A 319 10.00 -20.14 -14.27
C PRO A 319 9.38 -21.45 -13.79
N SER A 320 8.11 -21.73 -14.09
CA SER A 320 7.35 -22.87 -13.54
C SER A 320 7.89 -24.23 -13.98
N VAL A 321 8.48 -24.29 -15.17
CA VAL A 321 9.03 -25.52 -15.78
C VAL A 321 10.51 -25.73 -15.47
N LEU A 322 11.17 -24.76 -14.86
CA LEU A 322 12.61 -24.77 -14.61
C LEU A 322 12.93 -25.41 -13.25
N ARG A 323 14.18 -25.83 -13.12
CA ARG A 323 14.72 -26.35 -11.88
C ARG A 323 16.11 -25.78 -11.63
N PHE A 324 16.32 -25.25 -10.45
CA PHE A 324 17.59 -24.70 -10.02
C PHE A 324 18.20 -25.59 -8.96
N ASP A 325 19.45 -26.02 -9.16
CA ASP A 325 20.20 -26.75 -8.14
C ASP A 325 21.16 -25.79 -7.42
N PRO A 326 20.87 -25.43 -6.15
CA PRO A 326 21.74 -24.54 -5.39
C PRO A 326 23.11 -25.11 -5.05
N GLU A 327 23.36 -26.40 -5.26
CA GLU A 327 24.65 -27.04 -5.07
C GLU A 327 25.75 -26.40 -5.91
N ILE A 328 25.41 -25.84 -7.07
CA ILE A 328 26.35 -25.14 -7.94
C ILE A 328 27.01 -23.91 -7.24
N LEU A 329 26.36 -23.37 -6.22
CA LEU A 329 26.83 -22.24 -5.43
C LEU A 329 27.55 -22.66 -4.14
N ALA A 330 27.74 -23.97 -3.95
CA ALA A 330 28.41 -24.49 -2.75
C ALA A 330 29.89 -24.04 -2.66
N CYS A 331 30.35 -23.81 -1.44
CA CYS A 331 31.76 -23.48 -1.20
C CYS A 331 32.68 -24.58 -1.69
N GLY A 332 33.81 -24.21 -2.33
CA GLY A 332 34.76 -25.13 -2.93
C GLY A 332 34.48 -25.46 -4.40
N GLY A 333 33.35 -25.05 -4.97
CA GLY A 333 33.01 -25.24 -6.40
C GLY A 333 33.65 -24.23 -7.35
N GLY A 334 34.24 -23.15 -6.83
CA GLY A 334 34.96 -22.13 -7.61
C GLY A 334 34.11 -21.15 -8.41
N LEU A 335 32.77 -21.26 -8.33
CA LEU A 335 31.87 -20.34 -9.02
C LEU A 335 31.71 -19.00 -8.30
N LEU A 336 31.71 -19.04 -6.96
CA LEU A 336 31.59 -17.86 -6.11
C LEU A 336 32.80 -17.74 -5.16
N ASP A 337 33.07 -16.50 -4.74
CA ASP A 337 34.06 -16.22 -3.71
C ASP A 337 33.67 -16.84 -2.36
N ASP A 338 34.66 -17.20 -1.53
CA ASP A 338 34.48 -17.81 -0.21
C ASP A 338 33.55 -17.02 0.72
N ASN A 339 33.39 -15.71 0.50
CA ASN A 339 32.52 -14.86 1.30
C ASN A 339 31.04 -14.93 0.92
N VAL A 340 30.73 -15.44 -0.26
CA VAL A 340 29.35 -15.43 -0.83
C VAL A 340 28.87 -16.84 -1.15
N CYS A 341 29.75 -17.83 -1.21
CA CYS A 341 29.38 -19.22 -1.43
C CYS A 341 28.48 -19.75 -0.30
N LEU A 342 27.80 -20.86 -0.58
CA LEU A 342 26.86 -21.48 0.34
C LEU A 342 27.51 -22.68 1.04
N ASN A 343 27.39 -22.77 2.36
CA ASN A 343 27.67 -24.01 3.07
C ASN A 343 26.52 -25.02 2.85
N ALA A 344 26.72 -26.27 3.24
CA ALA A 344 25.73 -27.35 3.01
C ALA A 344 24.34 -27.05 3.60
N GLN A 345 24.27 -26.36 4.77
CA GLN A 345 23.01 -26.03 5.40
C GLN A 345 22.32 -24.85 4.68
N GLN A 346 23.07 -23.92 4.15
CA GLN A 346 22.55 -22.84 3.33
C GLN A 346 22.02 -23.35 1.98
N VAL A 347 22.71 -24.32 1.35
CA VAL A 347 22.21 -25.03 0.15
C VAL A 347 20.82 -25.63 0.43
N GLU A 348 20.65 -26.35 1.54
CA GLU A 348 19.35 -26.88 1.94
C GLU A 348 18.30 -25.79 2.19
N THR A 349 18.69 -24.68 2.81
CA THR A 349 17.78 -23.54 3.01
C THR A 349 17.28 -23.00 1.67
N VAL A 350 18.18 -22.80 0.70
CA VAL A 350 17.81 -22.30 -0.64
C VAL A 350 16.89 -23.31 -1.35
N ARG A 351 17.21 -24.61 -1.29
CA ARG A 351 16.36 -25.66 -1.85
C ARG A 351 14.95 -25.61 -1.30
N HIS A 352 14.81 -25.48 0.02
CA HIS A 352 13.50 -25.39 0.70
C HIS A 352 12.70 -24.12 0.37
N VAL A 353 13.33 -23.05 -0.05
CA VAL A 353 12.64 -21.81 -0.44
C VAL A 353 11.98 -21.97 -1.81
N TYR A 354 12.63 -22.69 -2.74
CA TYR A 354 12.13 -22.94 -4.09
C TYR A 354 11.37 -24.26 -4.23
N GLU A 355 11.12 -25.00 -3.14
CA GLU A 355 10.28 -26.19 -3.12
C GLU A 355 8.92 -25.92 -2.49
N PRO A 356 7.83 -26.53 -3.01
CA PRO A 356 6.51 -26.40 -2.40
C PRO A 356 6.48 -26.86 -0.94
N ILE A 357 5.76 -26.13 -0.11
CA ILE A 357 5.46 -26.55 1.26
C ILE A 357 4.18 -27.38 1.23
N ALA A 358 4.27 -28.61 1.71
CA ALA A 358 3.13 -29.51 1.82
C ALA A 358 2.82 -29.84 3.30
N ASP A 359 1.58 -30.17 3.59
CA ASP A 359 1.15 -30.70 4.87
C ASP A 359 1.48 -32.20 5.02
N SER A 360 1.14 -32.80 6.16
CA SER A 360 1.38 -34.20 6.43
C SER A 360 0.64 -35.18 5.50
N SER A 361 -0.41 -34.71 4.81
CA SER A 361 -1.15 -35.45 3.78
C SER A 361 -0.56 -35.25 2.36
N ARG A 362 0.57 -34.56 2.24
CA ARG A 362 1.22 -34.15 0.99
C ARG A 362 0.41 -33.16 0.15
N LYS A 363 -0.59 -32.53 0.71
CA LYS A 363 -1.30 -31.44 0.04
C LYS A 363 -0.46 -30.17 0.08
N ILE A 364 -0.22 -29.57 -1.09
CA ILE A 364 0.52 -28.32 -1.20
C ILE A 364 -0.28 -27.21 -0.49
N VAL A 365 0.34 -26.58 0.50
CA VAL A 365 -0.21 -25.44 1.25
C VAL A 365 0.40 -24.12 0.81
N PHE A 366 1.60 -24.17 0.21
CA PHE A 366 2.25 -23.04 -0.42
C PHE A 366 3.08 -23.53 -1.61
N PRO A 367 2.92 -22.96 -2.82
CA PRO A 367 3.51 -23.50 -4.05
C PRO A 367 5.03 -23.32 -4.17
N SER A 368 5.66 -22.48 -3.41
CA SER A 368 7.04 -22.01 -3.44
C SER A 368 7.19 -20.59 -4.00
N PHE A 369 8.44 -20.11 -4.05
CA PHE A 369 8.81 -18.94 -4.82
C PHE A 369 9.22 -19.37 -6.23
N GLU A 370 8.95 -18.52 -7.20
CA GLU A 370 9.41 -18.73 -8.58
C GLU A 370 10.89 -18.35 -8.70
N LEU A 371 11.61 -19.04 -9.58
CA LEU A 371 13.01 -18.72 -9.89
C LEU A 371 13.12 -17.30 -10.47
N GLY A 372 14.22 -16.61 -10.17
CA GLY A 372 14.41 -15.21 -10.52
C GLY A 372 13.73 -14.21 -9.56
N SER A 373 12.80 -14.66 -8.69
CA SER A 373 12.27 -13.79 -7.63
C SER A 373 13.28 -13.66 -6.48
N ASP A 374 13.30 -12.47 -5.84
CA ASP A 374 14.09 -12.26 -4.62
C ASP A 374 13.28 -12.68 -3.39
N PRO A 375 13.57 -13.85 -2.79
CA PRO A 375 12.88 -14.30 -1.60
C PRO A 375 13.40 -13.63 -0.33
N GLY A 376 14.55 -12.96 -0.37
CA GLY A 376 15.22 -12.39 0.80
C GLY A 376 14.35 -11.41 1.56
N VAL A 377 13.71 -10.46 0.86
CA VAL A 377 12.86 -9.45 1.47
C VAL A 377 11.53 -10.03 1.97
N PHE A 378 10.93 -10.99 1.26
CA PHE A 378 9.58 -11.46 1.58
C PHE A 378 9.54 -12.80 2.31
N ALA A 379 10.40 -13.75 1.93
CA ALA A 379 10.38 -15.08 2.53
C ALA A 379 11.14 -15.13 3.84
N ILE A 380 12.27 -14.45 3.89
CA ILE A 380 13.25 -14.57 4.95
C ILE A 380 13.34 -13.28 5.77
N ASN A 381 12.65 -12.24 5.29
CA ASN A 381 12.52 -10.93 5.93
C ASN A 381 13.87 -10.35 6.35
N GLN A 382 14.77 -10.26 5.38
CA GLN A 382 16.00 -9.49 5.53
C GLN A 382 15.79 -8.10 4.91
N ARG A 383 16.13 -7.09 5.65
CA ARG A 383 16.27 -5.74 5.17
C ARG A 383 17.49 -5.13 5.82
N ASP A 384 18.41 -4.59 5.00
CA ASP A 384 19.67 -4.00 5.46
C ASP A 384 20.49 -4.99 6.33
N GLY A 385 20.52 -6.27 5.95
CA GLY A 385 21.23 -7.33 6.68
C GLY A 385 20.65 -7.68 8.05
N LYS A 386 19.44 -7.22 8.37
CA LYS A 386 18.78 -7.47 9.65
C LYS A 386 17.49 -8.27 9.45
N PRO A 387 17.17 -9.23 10.33
CA PRO A 387 15.88 -9.91 10.32
C PRO A 387 14.75 -8.89 10.46
N TYR A 388 13.84 -8.86 9.49
CA TYR A 388 12.72 -7.93 9.45
C TYR A 388 11.39 -8.71 9.48
N LEU A 389 10.42 -8.29 10.29
CA LEU A 389 9.01 -8.69 10.29
C LEU A 389 8.63 -10.14 10.69
N ASN A 390 9.54 -11.11 10.78
CA ASN A 390 9.13 -12.51 11.00
C ASN A 390 8.56 -12.81 12.37
N TYR A 391 9.03 -12.11 13.40
CA TYR A 391 8.49 -12.26 14.73
C TYR A 391 7.03 -11.85 14.81
N GLU A 392 6.69 -10.78 14.12
CA GLU A 392 5.34 -10.22 14.03
C GLU A 392 4.37 -11.17 13.32
N ILE A 393 4.82 -11.80 12.23
CA ILE A 393 4.04 -12.74 11.44
C ILE A 393 3.73 -14.03 12.24
N LEU A 394 4.71 -14.57 12.94
CA LEU A 394 4.49 -15.76 13.80
C LEU A 394 3.53 -15.48 14.94
N THR A 395 3.50 -14.25 15.44
CA THR A 395 2.61 -13.88 16.54
C THR A 395 1.20 -13.58 16.05
N VAL A 396 1.06 -12.95 14.88
CA VAL A 396 -0.25 -12.82 14.22
C VAL A 396 -0.85 -14.19 13.91
N SER A 397 -0.05 -15.16 13.44
CA SER A 397 -0.53 -16.53 13.25
C SER A 397 -0.94 -17.18 14.57
N ARG A 398 -0.26 -16.92 15.69
CA ARG A 398 -0.70 -17.41 17.02
C ARG A 398 -2.01 -16.75 17.47
N CYS A 399 -2.21 -15.48 17.19
CA CYS A 399 -3.46 -14.79 17.52
C CYS A 399 -4.65 -15.26 16.66
N LEU A 400 -4.40 -15.81 15.47
CA LEU A 400 -5.43 -16.34 14.58
C LEU A 400 -5.81 -17.81 14.88
N TYR A 401 -5.03 -18.53 15.69
CA TYR A 401 -5.26 -19.92 16.09
C TYR A 401 -5.74 -20.07 17.54
N LEU A 402 -5.95 -18.94 18.26
CA LEU A 402 -6.59 -18.90 19.58
C LEU A 402 -7.98 -18.27 19.46
#